data_36e63be439d3015b2e194e6f3580d23f
#
_entry.id   36e63be439d3015b2e194e6f3580d23f
#
_cell.length_a   1.000
_cell.length_b   1.000
_cell.length_c   1.000
_cell.angle_alpha   90.00
_cell.angle_beta   90.00
_cell.angle_gamma   90.00
#
_symmetry.space_group_name_H-M   'P 1'
#
loop_
_entity.id
_entity.type
_entity.pdbx_description
1 polymer ?
#
loop_
_entity_poly.entity_id
_entity_poly.type
_entity_poly.pdbx_seq_one_letter_code
_entity_poly.pdbx_strand_id
1 'polypeptide(L)'
;NPRRLDIDIARRISRLNRDTRFSNDKSPYNPVFRIHLSPWGPQPIPCDLFLALTPDALIVGGGLFASQFAEATALVRQAIVDHADAFSTLIQAPEFAVCLPVKGESLKRVPKPFPADHPLADYLKMKSWYLECFAQGNPAPSELVDQITGLAESMRPFNEFLNRSLASFTMPQR
;
A
#
# COMPACT_ATOMS: atom_id res chain seq x y z
N ASN A 1 -24.62 -12.67 3.09
CA ASN A 1 -24.55 -12.54 1.62
C ASN A 1 -23.22 -11.89 1.27
N PRO A 2 -22.21 -12.62 0.75
CA PRO A 2 -21.03 -11.97 0.25
C PRO A 2 -21.48 -11.08 -0.91
N ARG A 3 -21.32 -9.78 -0.76
CA ARG A 3 -21.52 -8.84 -1.87
C ARG A 3 -20.57 -9.30 -2.98
N ARG A 4 -21.11 -9.84 -4.06
CA ARG A 4 -20.37 -10.07 -5.28
C ARG A 4 -19.79 -8.72 -5.68
N LEU A 5 -18.48 -8.55 -5.46
CA LEU A 5 -17.74 -7.45 -6.03
C LEU A 5 -17.78 -7.67 -7.54
N ASP A 6 -18.59 -6.88 -8.22
CA ASP A 6 -18.59 -6.83 -9.69
C ASP A 6 -17.31 -6.12 -10.09
N ILE A 7 -16.24 -6.91 -10.16
CA ILE A 7 -14.88 -6.41 -10.38
C ILE A 7 -14.70 -6.36 -11.89
N ASP A 8 -14.80 -5.18 -12.46
CA ASP A 8 -14.29 -4.93 -13.82
C ASP A 8 -12.75 -5.08 -13.81
N ILE A 9 -12.30 -6.31 -13.98
CA ILE A 9 -10.89 -6.70 -13.94
C ILE A 9 -10.07 -5.88 -14.93
N ALA A 10 -10.63 -5.57 -16.10
CA ALA A 10 -9.92 -4.82 -17.14
C ALA A 10 -9.49 -3.42 -16.70
N ARG A 11 -10.30 -2.76 -15.85
CA ARG A 11 -9.98 -1.43 -15.30
C ARG A 11 -8.99 -1.46 -14.14
N ARG A 12 -8.69 -2.64 -13.60
CA ARG A 12 -7.82 -2.82 -12.42
C ARG A 12 -6.42 -3.27 -12.77
N ILE A 13 -6.24 -3.67 -14.02
CA ILE A 13 -4.96 -4.14 -14.55
C ILE A 13 -4.20 -2.95 -15.12
N SER A 14 -2.92 -2.82 -14.76
CA SER A 14 -2.03 -1.82 -15.35
C SER A 14 -1.89 -2.05 -16.86
N ARG A 15 -1.71 -0.98 -17.60
CA ARG A 15 -1.46 -1.08 -19.05
C ARG A 15 -0.18 -1.87 -19.31
N LEU A 16 -0.26 -2.83 -20.21
CA LEU A 16 0.90 -3.60 -20.67
C LEU A 16 1.90 -2.71 -21.41
N ASN A 17 1.40 -1.83 -22.26
CA ASN A 17 2.21 -0.93 -23.06
C ASN A 17 2.70 0.26 -22.21
N ARG A 18 3.97 0.56 -22.35
CA ARG A 18 4.61 1.71 -21.71
C ARG A 18 4.47 2.96 -22.56
N ASP A 19 4.24 4.10 -21.93
CA ASP A 19 4.37 5.40 -22.61
C ASP A 19 5.85 5.78 -22.69
N THR A 20 6.43 5.60 -23.85
CA THR A 20 7.88 5.83 -24.08
C THR A 20 8.18 7.21 -24.63
N ARG A 21 7.18 8.11 -24.79
CA ARG A 21 7.36 9.42 -25.42
C ARG A 21 8.42 10.26 -24.71
N PHE A 22 8.42 10.24 -23.37
CA PHE A 22 9.33 11.04 -22.54
C PHE A 22 10.35 10.20 -21.77
N SER A 23 10.50 8.92 -22.09
CA SER A 23 11.44 8.01 -21.43
C SER A 23 12.69 7.79 -22.28
N ASN A 24 13.86 7.74 -21.63
CA ASN A 24 15.10 7.32 -22.26
C ASN A 24 15.08 5.82 -22.61
N ASP A 25 14.42 5.00 -21.80
CA ASP A 25 14.19 3.61 -22.07
C ASP A 25 12.99 3.47 -23.03
N LYS A 26 13.26 2.95 -24.22
CA LYS A 26 12.27 2.75 -25.30
C LYS A 26 11.66 1.36 -25.34
N SER A 27 11.87 0.54 -24.31
CA SER A 27 11.21 -0.76 -24.24
C SER A 27 9.68 -0.60 -24.29
N PRO A 28 8.99 -1.36 -25.15
CA PRO A 28 7.57 -1.13 -25.45
C PRO A 28 6.64 -1.59 -24.33
N TYR A 29 7.10 -2.46 -23.44
CA TYR A 29 6.28 -3.10 -22.42
C TYR A 29 6.70 -2.69 -21.02
N ASN A 30 5.71 -2.69 -20.12
CA ASN A 30 5.94 -2.44 -18.70
C ASN A 30 6.54 -3.72 -18.08
N PRO A 31 7.71 -3.65 -17.42
CA PRO A 31 8.30 -4.83 -16.80
C PRO A 31 7.53 -5.31 -15.57
N VAL A 32 6.63 -4.50 -15.05
CA VAL A 32 5.82 -4.82 -13.88
C VAL A 32 4.34 -4.76 -14.24
N PHE A 33 3.67 -5.88 -14.10
CA PHE A 33 2.25 -6.00 -14.29
C PHE A 33 1.55 -5.86 -12.93
N ARG A 34 0.66 -4.87 -12.76
CA ARG A 34 -0.03 -4.58 -11.50
C ARG A 34 -1.53 -4.78 -11.62
N ILE A 35 -2.09 -5.37 -10.58
CA ILE A 35 -3.53 -5.53 -10.39
C ILE A 35 -3.89 -4.86 -9.07
N HIS A 36 -4.87 -3.95 -9.08
CA HIS A 36 -5.42 -3.34 -7.89
C HIS A 36 -6.66 -4.13 -7.44
N LEU A 37 -6.70 -4.54 -6.18
CA LEU A 37 -7.77 -5.35 -5.61
C LEU A 37 -8.77 -4.52 -4.79
N SER A 38 -8.68 -3.20 -4.87
CA SER A 38 -9.61 -2.28 -4.23
C SER A 38 -11.00 -2.31 -4.86
N PRO A 39 -12.07 -2.21 -4.10
CA PRO A 39 -13.41 -2.01 -4.64
C PRO A 39 -13.56 -0.69 -5.42
N TRP A 40 -12.64 0.25 -5.22
CA TRP A 40 -12.67 1.59 -5.82
C TRP A 40 -11.86 1.72 -7.12
N GLY A 41 -11.19 0.65 -7.57
CA GLY A 41 -10.31 0.68 -8.74
C GLY A 41 -8.96 1.34 -8.43
N PRO A 42 -8.19 1.77 -9.43
CA PRO A 42 -6.84 2.33 -9.27
C PRO A 42 -6.88 3.77 -8.74
N GLN A 43 -7.61 4.01 -7.66
CA GLN A 43 -7.61 5.29 -6.95
C GLN A 43 -6.44 5.28 -5.96
N PRO A 44 -5.73 6.39 -5.78
CA PRO A 44 -4.62 6.45 -4.83
C PRO A 44 -5.05 6.31 -3.36
N ILE A 45 -6.34 6.50 -3.07
CA ILE A 45 -6.97 6.42 -1.75
C ILE A 45 -8.38 5.83 -1.94
N PRO A 46 -8.87 4.98 -1.04
CA PRO A 46 -8.33 4.52 0.25
C PRO A 46 -7.20 3.49 0.12
N CYS A 47 -6.66 3.08 1.27
CA CYS A 47 -5.67 2.03 1.34
C CYS A 47 -6.11 0.79 0.58
N ASP A 48 -5.23 0.32 -0.27
CA ASP A 48 -5.53 -0.69 -1.27
C ASP A 48 -4.65 -1.91 -1.12
N LEU A 49 -5.13 -3.03 -1.65
CA LEU A 49 -4.33 -4.22 -1.87
C LEU A 49 -3.98 -4.28 -3.35
N PHE A 50 -2.74 -4.60 -3.66
CA PHE A 50 -2.29 -4.77 -5.04
C PHE A 50 -1.45 -6.03 -5.20
N LEU A 51 -1.48 -6.58 -6.39
CA LEU A 51 -0.54 -7.59 -6.85
C LEU A 51 0.39 -6.93 -7.87
N ALA A 52 1.67 -7.27 -7.80
CA ALA A 52 2.64 -6.87 -8.81
C ALA A 52 3.43 -8.10 -9.26
N LEU A 53 3.26 -8.45 -10.53
CA LEU A 53 4.03 -9.51 -11.16
C LEU A 53 5.23 -8.89 -11.86
N THR A 54 6.41 -9.32 -11.47
CA THR A 54 7.69 -8.99 -12.09
C THR A 54 8.28 -10.25 -12.77
N PRO A 55 9.33 -10.15 -13.58
CA PRO A 55 10.01 -11.34 -14.11
C PRO A 55 10.50 -12.31 -13.03
N ASP A 56 10.81 -11.80 -11.83
CA ASP A 56 11.50 -12.56 -10.79
C ASP A 56 10.60 -12.91 -9.59
N ALA A 57 9.46 -12.23 -9.44
CA ALA A 57 8.63 -12.37 -8.25
C ALA A 57 7.17 -11.96 -8.45
N LEU A 58 6.29 -12.56 -7.67
CA LEU A 58 4.96 -12.04 -7.38
C LEU A 58 4.99 -11.34 -6.03
N ILE A 59 4.60 -10.07 -6.03
CA ILE A 59 4.51 -9.21 -4.86
C ILE A 59 3.04 -9.02 -4.51
N VAL A 60 2.71 -9.25 -3.26
CA VAL A 60 1.43 -8.87 -2.66
C VAL A 60 1.70 -7.66 -1.80
N GLY A 61 1.06 -6.55 -2.07
CA GLY A 61 1.28 -5.32 -1.34
C GLY A 61 -0.03 -4.68 -0.87
N GLY A 62 0.06 -3.92 0.21
CA GLY A 62 -1.07 -3.17 0.74
C GLY A 62 -0.60 -1.93 1.49
N GLY A 63 -1.45 -0.91 1.49
CA GLY A 63 -1.14 0.34 2.16
C GLY A 63 -1.61 1.58 1.42
N LEU A 64 -1.07 2.72 1.81
CA LEU A 64 -1.47 4.03 1.35
C LEU A 64 -0.37 4.72 0.54
N PHE A 65 -0.67 5.06 -0.70
CA PHE A 65 0.15 5.85 -1.59
C PHE A 65 -0.41 7.28 -1.68
N ALA A 66 -0.13 8.12 -0.67
CA ALA A 66 -0.78 9.40 -0.48
C ALA A 66 0.15 10.62 -0.63
N SER A 67 1.32 10.45 -1.24
CA SER A 67 2.32 11.53 -1.33
C SER A 67 1.81 12.82 -1.99
N GLN A 68 0.78 12.73 -2.82
CA GLN A 68 0.13 13.87 -3.49
C GLN A 68 -1.00 14.51 -2.65
N PHE A 69 -1.38 13.92 -1.50
CA PHE A 69 -2.49 14.39 -0.65
C PHE A 69 -1.96 14.79 0.73
N ALA A 70 -1.66 16.07 0.90
CA ALA A 70 -1.10 16.60 2.14
C ALA A 70 -2.02 16.36 3.36
N GLU A 71 -3.34 16.51 3.17
CA GLU A 71 -4.33 16.27 4.22
C GLU A 71 -4.34 14.80 4.67
N ALA A 72 -4.38 13.85 3.73
CA ALA A 72 -4.35 12.42 4.04
C ALA A 72 -3.07 12.05 4.80
N THR A 73 -1.91 12.58 4.37
CA THR A 73 -0.65 12.33 5.07
C THR A 73 -0.63 12.94 6.47
N ALA A 74 -1.27 14.09 6.68
CA ALA A 74 -1.38 14.72 8.00
C ALA A 74 -2.27 13.88 8.95
N LEU A 75 -3.41 13.39 8.45
CA LEU A 75 -4.31 12.52 9.23
C LEU A 75 -3.62 11.23 9.69
N VAL A 76 -2.86 10.57 8.81
CA VAL A 76 -2.12 9.36 9.20
C VAL A 76 -1.04 9.68 10.24
N ARG A 77 -0.29 10.78 10.08
CA ARG A 77 0.70 11.20 11.08
C ARG A 77 0.06 11.51 12.43
N GLN A 78 -1.10 12.17 12.42
CA GLN A 78 -1.85 12.45 13.64
C GLN A 78 -2.27 11.15 14.33
N ALA A 79 -2.82 10.19 13.57
CA ALA A 79 -3.21 8.90 14.12
C ALA A 79 -2.00 8.10 14.69
N ILE A 80 -0.83 8.19 14.06
CA ILE A 80 0.40 7.57 14.60
C ILE A 80 0.81 8.20 15.92
N VAL A 81 0.67 9.53 16.08
CA VAL A 81 0.97 10.21 17.34
C VAL A 81 -0.06 9.85 18.43
N ASP A 82 -1.36 9.91 18.08
CA ASP A 82 -2.45 9.69 19.02
C ASP A 82 -2.53 8.23 19.50
N HIS A 83 -2.06 7.29 18.68
CA HIS A 83 -2.12 5.84 18.93
C HIS A 83 -0.73 5.19 18.81
N ALA A 84 0.30 5.86 19.34
CA ALA A 84 1.70 5.46 19.17
C ALA A 84 1.99 4.02 19.64
N ASP A 85 1.47 3.63 20.80
CA ASP A 85 1.67 2.29 21.35
C ASP A 85 0.98 1.22 20.46
N ALA A 86 -0.23 1.50 20.02
CA ALA A 86 -0.98 0.59 19.14
C ALA A 86 -0.26 0.45 17.78
N PHE A 87 0.22 1.54 17.21
CA PHE A 87 0.96 1.51 15.95
C PHE A 87 2.30 0.78 16.12
N SER A 88 3.03 1.03 17.22
CA SER A 88 4.29 0.35 17.53
C SER A 88 4.09 -1.16 17.68
N THR A 89 3.06 -1.58 18.43
CA THR A 89 2.69 -2.99 18.57
C THR A 89 2.35 -3.61 17.23
N LEU A 90 1.57 -2.89 16.42
CA LEU A 90 1.15 -3.33 15.11
C LEU A 90 2.35 -3.63 14.19
N ILE A 91 3.29 -2.70 14.04
CA ILE A 91 4.44 -2.87 13.15
C ILE A 91 5.50 -3.86 13.65
N GLN A 92 5.42 -4.26 14.92
CA GLN A 92 6.28 -5.28 15.54
C GLN A 92 5.61 -6.66 15.65
N ALA A 93 4.36 -6.77 15.22
CA ALA A 93 3.62 -8.01 15.30
C ALA A 93 4.27 -9.11 14.44
N PRO A 94 4.32 -10.37 14.92
CA PRO A 94 4.96 -11.48 14.20
C PRO A 94 4.39 -11.71 12.80
N GLU A 95 3.13 -11.39 12.58
CA GLU A 95 2.43 -11.50 11.30
C GLU A 95 3.08 -10.62 10.24
N PHE A 96 3.74 -9.52 10.64
CA PHE A 96 4.48 -8.64 9.74
C PHE A 96 5.88 -9.18 9.38
N ALA A 97 6.38 -10.22 10.08
CA ALA A 97 7.69 -10.79 9.80
C ALA A 97 7.79 -11.42 8.39
N VAL A 98 6.65 -11.81 7.80
CA VAL A 98 6.58 -12.34 6.43
C VAL A 98 6.61 -11.24 5.36
N CYS A 99 6.39 -10.01 5.77
CA CYS A 99 6.42 -8.84 4.91
C CYS A 99 7.69 -8.03 5.14
N LEU A 100 8.07 -7.24 4.16
CA LEU A 100 9.12 -6.24 4.36
C LEU A 100 8.65 -5.16 5.34
N PRO A 101 9.60 -4.49 6.03
CA PRO A 101 9.26 -3.34 6.86
C PRO A 101 8.41 -2.32 6.10
N VAL A 102 7.61 -1.55 6.84
CA VAL A 102 6.80 -0.48 6.25
C VAL A 102 7.67 0.42 5.38
N LYS A 103 7.27 0.58 4.13
CA LYS A 103 7.95 1.38 3.12
C LYS A 103 7.16 2.65 2.82
N GLY A 104 7.84 3.62 2.25
CA GLY A 104 7.23 4.84 1.74
C GLY A 104 8.26 5.91 1.44
N GLU A 105 7.90 6.84 0.57
CA GLU A 105 8.68 8.06 0.40
C GLU A 105 8.73 8.83 1.72
N SER A 106 9.89 9.37 2.06
CA SER A 106 10.08 10.08 3.33
C SER A 106 10.63 11.48 3.12
N LEU A 107 10.20 12.39 3.98
CA LEU A 107 10.78 13.72 4.14
C LEU A 107 12.12 13.62 4.87
N LYS A 108 12.97 14.61 4.69
CA LYS A 108 14.25 14.71 5.43
C LYS A 108 14.05 14.95 6.93
N ARG A 109 12.94 15.62 7.31
CA ARG A 109 12.60 15.99 8.69
C ARG A 109 11.13 15.73 8.94
N VAL A 110 10.78 15.51 10.21
CA VAL A 110 9.38 15.45 10.63
C VAL A 110 8.71 16.79 10.33
N PRO A 111 7.59 16.84 9.61
CA PRO A 111 6.91 18.09 9.31
C PRO A 111 6.21 18.65 10.55
N LYS A 112 6.13 19.98 10.67
CA LYS A 112 5.31 20.65 11.69
C LYS A 112 3.82 20.34 11.42
N PRO A 113 2.98 20.22 12.46
CA PRO A 113 3.25 20.47 13.89
C PRO A 113 3.75 19.23 14.67
N PHE A 114 4.10 18.12 14.02
CA PHE A 114 4.45 16.86 14.69
C PHE A 114 5.79 16.94 15.43
N PRO A 115 5.94 16.23 16.59
CA PRO A 115 7.15 16.25 17.38
C PRO A 115 8.31 15.54 16.65
N ALA A 116 9.44 16.22 16.57
CA ALA A 116 10.61 15.71 15.85
C ALA A 116 11.37 14.61 16.62
N ASP A 117 11.20 14.59 17.93
CA ASP A 117 11.81 13.65 18.88
C ASP A 117 10.89 12.47 19.23
N HIS A 118 9.79 12.31 18.51
CA HIS A 118 8.85 11.22 18.72
C HIS A 118 9.51 9.85 18.47
N PRO A 119 9.22 8.81 19.28
CA PRO A 119 9.79 7.46 19.07
C PRO A 119 9.56 6.89 17.68
N LEU A 120 8.45 7.27 17.06
CA LEU A 120 8.05 6.86 15.70
C LEU A 120 8.37 7.95 14.64
N ALA A 121 9.38 8.80 14.89
CA ALA A 121 9.72 9.91 13.98
C ALA A 121 9.97 9.47 12.53
N ASP A 122 10.53 8.29 12.31
CA ASP A 122 10.78 7.78 10.95
C ASP A 122 9.47 7.54 10.19
N TYR A 123 8.44 7.08 10.85
CA TYR A 123 7.10 6.93 10.26
C TYR A 123 6.40 8.28 10.07
N LEU A 124 6.65 9.26 10.94
CA LEU A 124 6.13 10.63 10.80
C LEU A 124 6.78 11.39 9.62
N LYS A 125 7.98 11.00 9.17
CA LYS A 125 8.60 11.54 7.96
C LYS A 125 7.96 11.00 6.68
N MET A 126 7.30 9.85 6.73
CA MET A 126 6.75 9.19 5.54
C MET A 126 5.62 10.02 4.89
N LYS A 127 5.50 9.91 3.57
CA LYS A 127 4.42 10.45 2.74
C LYS A 127 3.51 9.36 2.17
N SER A 128 3.95 8.13 2.30
CA SER A 128 3.24 6.91 1.93
C SER A 128 3.58 5.83 2.95
N TRP A 129 2.67 4.91 3.22
CA TRP A 129 2.86 3.81 4.15
C TRP A 129 2.33 2.54 3.51
N TYR A 130 3.19 1.64 3.10
CA TYR A 130 2.79 0.38 2.48
C TYR A 130 3.71 -0.77 2.86
N LEU A 131 3.17 -1.97 2.76
CA LEU A 131 3.85 -3.23 2.95
C LEU A 131 3.99 -3.94 1.61
N GLU A 132 5.04 -4.72 1.46
CA GLU A 132 5.25 -5.64 0.34
C GLU A 132 5.70 -6.99 0.88
N CYS A 133 5.01 -8.04 0.48
CA CYS A 133 5.32 -9.41 0.79
C CYS A 133 5.54 -10.18 -0.51
N PHE A 134 6.46 -11.12 -0.50
CA PHE A 134 6.79 -11.92 -1.67
C PHE A 134 6.13 -13.28 -1.58
N ALA A 135 5.40 -13.68 -2.60
CA ALA A 135 4.96 -15.06 -2.73
C ALA A 135 6.16 -15.98 -2.88
N GLN A 136 6.11 -17.12 -2.20
CA GLN A 136 7.24 -18.06 -2.12
C GLN A 136 7.15 -19.14 -3.21
N GLY A 137 8.28 -19.44 -3.80
CA GLY A 137 8.40 -20.53 -4.76
C GLY A 137 7.71 -20.28 -6.11
N ASN A 138 7.31 -21.36 -6.77
CA ASN A 138 6.51 -21.37 -8.00
C ASN A 138 5.25 -22.23 -7.77
N PRO A 139 4.28 -21.71 -7.00
CA PRO A 139 3.12 -22.49 -6.58
C PRO A 139 2.18 -22.80 -7.75
N ALA A 140 1.40 -23.87 -7.62
CA ALA A 140 0.27 -24.12 -8.48
C ALA A 140 -0.78 -23.00 -8.33
N PRO A 141 -1.67 -22.76 -9.32
CA PRO A 141 -2.64 -21.66 -9.25
C PRO A 141 -3.51 -21.65 -7.99
N SER A 142 -3.92 -22.80 -7.48
CA SER A 142 -4.70 -22.91 -6.23
C SER A 142 -3.89 -22.50 -5.00
N GLU A 143 -2.66 -22.97 -4.90
CA GLU A 143 -1.74 -22.64 -3.83
C GLU A 143 -1.35 -21.15 -3.85
N LEU A 144 -1.27 -20.57 -5.05
CA LEU A 144 -1.02 -19.15 -5.23
C LEU A 144 -2.17 -18.30 -4.64
N VAL A 145 -3.41 -18.69 -4.86
CA VAL A 145 -4.58 -18.00 -4.28
C VAL A 145 -4.51 -18.06 -2.75
N ASP A 146 -4.17 -19.19 -2.18
CA ASP A 146 -4.06 -19.38 -0.72
C ASP A 146 -2.91 -18.51 -0.15
N GLN A 147 -1.76 -18.46 -0.83
CA GLN A 147 -0.66 -17.58 -0.45
C GLN A 147 -1.06 -16.10 -0.49
N ILE A 148 -1.68 -15.65 -1.57
CA ILE A 148 -2.15 -14.25 -1.71
C ILE A 148 -3.14 -13.92 -0.60
N THR A 149 -4.08 -14.81 -0.31
CA THR A 149 -5.08 -14.62 0.73
C THR A 149 -4.42 -14.52 2.10
N GLY A 150 -3.50 -15.43 2.44
CA GLY A 150 -2.78 -15.39 3.70
C GLY A 150 -1.96 -14.12 3.89
N LEU A 151 -1.24 -13.67 2.84
CA LEU A 151 -0.49 -12.42 2.87
C LEU A 151 -1.41 -11.20 3.00
N ALA A 152 -2.55 -11.19 2.31
CA ALA A 152 -3.54 -10.12 2.44
C ALA A 152 -4.14 -10.05 3.85
N GLU A 153 -4.38 -11.21 4.48
CA GLU A 153 -4.86 -11.29 5.86
C GLU A 153 -3.83 -10.78 6.86
N SER A 154 -2.56 -11.11 6.66
CA SER A 154 -1.46 -10.58 7.48
C SER A 154 -1.38 -9.05 7.43
N MET A 155 -1.63 -8.43 6.27
CA MET A 155 -1.61 -6.97 6.11
C MET A 155 -2.89 -6.27 6.60
N ARG A 156 -3.98 -7.02 6.86
CA ARG A 156 -5.29 -6.45 7.21
C ARG A 156 -5.24 -5.47 8.38
N PRO A 157 -4.61 -5.78 9.54
CA PRO A 157 -4.58 -4.85 10.67
C PRO A 157 -3.90 -3.50 10.33
N PHE A 158 -2.86 -3.54 9.50
CA PHE A 158 -2.18 -2.33 9.04
C PHE A 158 -3.07 -1.50 8.11
N ASN A 159 -3.70 -2.12 7.13
CA ASN A 159 -4.63 -1.44 6.22
C ASN A 159 -5.84 -0.87 6.97
N GLU A 160 -6.35 -1.57 7.98
CA GLU A 160 -7.43 -1.08 8.84
C GLU A 160 -7.01 0.13 9.68
N PHE A 161 -5.79 0.15 10.22
CA PHE A 161 -5.24 1.32 10.91
C PHE A 161 -5.21 2.54 9.98
N LEU A 162 -4.65 2.39 8.79
CA LEU A 162 -4.58 3.45 7.80
C LEU A 162 -5.97 3.93 7.35
N ASN A 163 -6.89 3.01 7.07
CA ASN A 163 -8.26 3.35 6.68
C ASN A 163 -9.02 4.10 7.78
N ARG A 164 -8.86 3.69 9.04
CA ARG A 164 -9.43 4.42 10.18
C ARG A 164 -8.85 5.82 10.30
N SER A 165 -7.56 5.97 10.10
CA SER A 165 -6.89 7.29 10.10
C SER A 165 -7.48 8.23 9.03
N LEU A 166 -7.98 7.69 7.93
CA LEU A 166 -8.54 8.43 6.80
C LEU A 166 -10.06 8.56 6.84
N ALA A 167 -10.72 8.20 7.94
CA ALA A 167 -12.19 8.19 8.02
C ALA A 167 -12.83 9.56 7.72
N SER A 168 -12.14 10.67 8.04
CA SER A 168 -12.59 12.04 7.76
C SER A 168 -12.07 12.60 6.42
N PHE A 169 -11.21 11.88 5.71
CA PHE A 169 -10.64 12.35 4.46
C PHE A 169 -11.66 12.30 3.33
N THR A 170 -11.78 13.39 2.60
CA THR A 170 -12.61 13.45 1.39
C THR A 170 -11.72 13.70 0.18
N MET A 171 -11.92 12.88 -0.86
CA MET A 171 -11.17 13.07 -2.11
C MET A 171 -11.47 14.44 -2.70
N PRO A 172 -10.45 15.23 -3.07
CA PRO A 172 -10.64 16.48 -3.78
C PRO A 172 -11.44 16.24 -5.07
N GLN A 173 -12.49 17.00 -5.28
CA GLN A 173 -13.20 16.98 -6.56
C GLN A 173 -12.27 17.55 -7.64
N ARG A 174 -12.19 16.87 -8.76
CA ARG A 174 -11.42 17.32 -9.94
C ARG A 174 -12.24 18.30 -10.75
#